data_e6c32bf2d90a881953121d0301f67a25
#
_entry.id   e6c32bf2d90a881953121d0301f67a25
#
_cell.length_a   1.000
_cell.length_b   1.000
_cell.length_c   1.000
_cell.angle_alpha   90.00
_cell.angle_beta   90.00
_cell.angle_gamma   90.00
#
_symmetry.space_group_name_H-M   'P 1'
#
loop_
_entity.id
_entity.type
_entity.pdbx_description
1 polymer ?
#
loop_
_entity_poly.entity_id
_entity_poly.type
_entity_poly.pdbx_seq_one_letter_code
_entity_poly.pdbx_strand_id
1 'polypeptide(L)'
;MIAQVIVDVVHTNVDRPFSYRIPEGMAVEQGSRVSVPLGKRRVDGFVVSLLEEDQLPADVPLQKLRPIAAVLDDYPALLPQLLTLARQLAEENHCPLSETLRLMLPAAMRTGRIQMKKELCAVLCPGVDAEKEADALRRAPKRAMVLRLLKDGQPHGIGQLSQLVSNPRDALKALGEQGLVTLTEKEVFRAPDTELEPARTVAPPLTDDQREALDSMI
;
A
#
# COMPACT_ATOMS: atom_id res chain seq x y z
N MET A 1 14.31 -14.77 -15.76
CA MET A 1 14.44 -13.68 -14.74
C MET A 1 14.62 -14.28 -13.35
N ILE A 2 15.54 -13.71 -12.58
CA ILE A 2 15.96 -14.20 -11.26
C ILE A 2 15.91 -13.01 -10.29
N ALA A 3 15.35 -13.24 -9.12
CA ALA A 3 15.32 -12.26 -8.06
C ALA A 3 16.46 -12.52 -7.05
N GLN A 4 17.19 -11.47 -6.70
CA GLN A 4 18.10 -11.46 -5.56
C GLN A 4 17.32 -10.99 -4.33
N VAL A 5 17.21 -11.84 -3.33
CA VAL A 5 16.36 -11.60 -2.15
C VAL A 5 17.20 -11.58 -0.88
N ILE A 6 17.09 -10.52 -0.10
CA ILE A 6 17.53 -10.50 1.30
C ILE A 6 16.38 -11.03 2.14
N VAL A 7 16.62 -12.12 2.85
CA VAL A 7 15.60 -12.73 3.72
C VAL A 7 15.43 -11.93 5.01
N ASP A 8 14.19 -11.80 5.48
CA ASP A 8 13.84 -11.07 6.71
C ASP A 8 14.14 -11.93 7.97
N VAL A 9 15.39 -12.36 8.06
CA VAL A 9 15.91 -13.15 9.19
C VAL A 9 17.13 -12.43 9.74
N VAL A 10 17.07 -12.05 11.00
CA VAL A 10 18.20 -11.39 11.69
C VAL A 10 19.22 -12.45 12.09
N HIS A 11 20.14 -12.73 11.18
CA HIS A 11 21.28 -13.61 11.46
C HIS A 11 22.41 -13.32 10.46
N THR A 12 23.60 -13.07 10.94
CA THR A 12 24.75 -12.68 10.12
C THR A 12 25.09 -13.67 8.99
N ASN A 13 24.89 -14.98 9.20
CA ASN A 13 25.18 -16.00 8.18
C ASN A 13 24.22 -15.99 6.99
N VAL A 14 23.07 -15.34 7.10
CA VAL A 14 22.05 -15.23 6.04
C VAL A 14 21.90 -13.80 5.52
N ASP A 15 22.71 -12.86 5.99
CA ASP A 15 22.71 -11.47 5.55
C ASP A 15 23.46 -11.28 4.21
N ARG A 16 22.97 -11.99 3.21
CA ARG A 16 23.46 -11.92 1.82
C ARG A 16 22.30 -12.15 0.87
N PRO A 17 22.35 -11.63 -0.36
CA PRO A 17 21.34 -11.93 -1.37
C PRO A 17 21.31 -13.41 -1.71
N PHE A 18 20.12 -13.98 -1.74
CA PHE A 18 19.85 -15.33 -2.24
C PHE A 18 19.15 -15.24 -3.58
N SER A 19 19.58 -16.06 -4.54
CA SER A 19 18.98 -16.13 -5.87
C SER A 19 17.76 -17.04 -5.88
N TYR A 20 16.62 -16.51 -6.37
CA TYR A 20 15.40 -17.27 -6.55
C TYR A 20 14.87 -17.09 -7.97
N ARG A 21 14.31 -18.15 -8.53
CA ARG A 21 13.64 -18.10 -9.83
C ARG A 21 12.28 -17.42 -9.66
N ILE A 22 11.96 -16.52 -10.58
CA ILE A 22 10.62 -15.92 -10.67
C ILE A 22 9.75 -16.89 -11.51
N PRO A 23 8.63 -17.42 -10.96
CA PRO A 23 7.68 -18.22 -11.72
C PRO A 23 7.04 -17.42 -12.87
N GLU A 24 6.69 -18.11 -13.96
CA GLU A 24 5.94 -17.51 -15.06
C GLU A 24 4.62 -16.89 -14.56
N GLY A 25 4.30 -15.70 -15.04
CA GLY A 25 3.09 -14.96 -14.66
C GLY A 25 3.14 -14.28 -13.28
N MET A 26 4.23 -14.39 -12.54
CA MET A 26 4.39 -13.71 -11.27
C MET A 26 5.04 -12.33 -11.49
N ALA A 27 4.33 -11.25 -11.18
CA ALA A 27 4.86 -9.88 -11.23
C ALA A 27 5.75 -9.64 -9.99
N VAL A 28 7.05 -9.51 -10.22
CA VAL A 28 8.05 -9.24 -9.19
C VAL A 28 8.89 -8.07 -9.64
N GLU A 29 8.99 -7.06 -8.80
CA GLU A 29 9.80 -5.86 -9.04
C GLU A 29 10.84 -5.69 -7.95
N GLN A 30 11.83 -4.83 -8.21
CA GLN A 30 12.78 -4.42 -7.17
C GLN A 30 12.02 -3.73 -6.03
N GLY A 31 12.28 -4.12 -4.78
CA GLY A 31 11.56 -3.65 -3.61
C GLY A 31 10.32 -4.47 -3.26
N SER A 32 9.90 -5.43 -4.09
CA SER A 32 8.81 -6.34 -3.76
C SER A 32 9.12 -7.15 -2.51
N ARG A 33 8.11 -7.33 -1.66
CA ARG A 33 8.19 -8.26 -0.54
C ARG A 33 7.67 -9.62 -0.98
N VAL A 34 8.47 -10.65 -0.75
CA VAL A 34 8.21 -12.00 -1.26
C VAL A 34 8.34 -13.04 -0.16
N SER A 35 7.60 -14.15 -0.28
CA SER A 35 7.81 -15.33 0.54
C SER A 35 8.67 -16.32 -0.23
N VAL A 36 9.77 -16.75 0.38
CA VAL A 36 10.76 -17.62 -0.25
C VAL A 36 11.11 -18.83 0.62
N PRO A 37 11.47 -19.97 0.01
CA PRO A 37 11.92 -21.13 0.76
C PRO A 37 13.38 -20.95 1.24
N LEU A 38 13.60 -21.00 2.55
CA LEU A 38 14.93 -21.02 3.17
C LEU A 38 15.10 -22.35 3.95
N GLY A 39 15.92 -23.26 3.42
CA GLY A 39 16.00 -24.61 3.98
C GLY A 39 14.66 -25.34 3.90
N LYS A 40 14.12 -25.74 5.06
CA LYS A 40 12.81 -26.42 5.19
C LYS A 40 11.65 -25.44 5.54
N ARG A 41 11.95 -24.18 5.74
CA ARG A 41 10.97 -23.15 6.16
C ARG A 41 10.69 -22.18 5.02
N ARG A 42 9.56 -21.50 5.08
CA ARG A 42 9.27 -20.30 4.30
C ARG A 42 9.54 -19.08 5.16
N VAL A 43 10.18 -18.10 4.57
CA VAL A 43 10.51 -16.82 5.20
C VAL A 43 10.15 -15.70 4.26
N ASP A 44 9.86 -14.55 4.81
CA ASP A 44 9.67 -13.33 4.04
C ASP A 44 11.03 -12.75 3.66
N GLY A 45 11.06 -11.95 2.60
CA GLY A 45 12.27 -11.28 2.16
C GLY A 45 11.95 -10.14 1.20
N PHE A 46 12.98 -9.35 0.90
CA PHE A 46 12.88 -8.19 0.01
C PHE A 46 13.73 -8.41 -1.24
N VAL A 47 13.14 -8.16 -2.40
CA VAL A 47 13.84 -8.21 -3.68
C VAL A 47 14.74 -6.98 -3.79
N VAL A 48 16.05 -7.19 -3.76
CA VAL A 48 17.03 -6.09 -3.81
C VAL A 48 17.57 -5.83 -5.21
N SER A 49 17.49 -6.81 -6.11
CA SER A 49 17.76 -6.66 -7.53
C SER A 49 17.15 -7.80 -8.34
N LEU A 50 16.98 -7.55 -9.63
CA LEU A 50 16.56 -8.53 -10.63
C LEU A 50 17.74 -8.79 -11.56
N LEU A 51 17.93 -10.03 -11.94
CA LEU A 51 19.00 -10.46 -12.85
C LEU A 51 18.40 -11.26 -14.01
N GLU A 52 18.99 -11.10 -15.19
CA GLU A 52 18.78 -12.05 -16.28
C GLU A 52 19.58 -13.33 -16.04
N GLU A 53 19.27 -14.40 -16.76
CA GLU A 53 19.89 -15.71 -16.58
C GLU A 53 21.39 -15.70 -16.91
N ASP A 54 21.81 -14.86 -17.84
CA ASP A 54 23.20 -14.66 -18.26
C ASP A 54 24.06 -13.89 -17.24
N GLN A 55 23.41 -13.18 -16.32
CA GLN A 55 24.07 -12.41 -15.25
C GLN A 55 24.31 -13.25 -13.98
N LEU A 56 23.88 -14.49 -13.97
CA LEU A 56 24.15 -15.39 -12.84
C LEU A 56 25.63 -15.82 -12.83
N PRO A 57 26.24 -15.88 -11.63
CA PRO A 57 27.55 -16.51 -11.50
C PRO A 57 27.54 -17.93 -12.04
N ALA A 58 28.58 -18.30 -12.79
CA ALA A 58 28.67 -19.60 -13.48
C ALA A 58 28.62 -20.83 -12.54
N ASP A 59 28.90 -20.62 -11.26
CA ASP A 59 28.85 -21.64 -10.20
C ASP A 59 27.44 -21.88 -9.65
N VAL A 60 26.43 -21.06 -10.05
CA VAL A 60 25.04 -21.21 -9.60
C VAL A 60 24.19 -21.85 -10.70
N PRO A 61 23.93 -23.19 -10.64
CA PRO A 61 23.12 -23.83 -11.66
C PRO A 61 21.66 -23.40 -11.56
N LEU A 62 21.10 -22.86 -12.66
CA LEU A 62 19.71 -22.42 -12.80
C LEU A 62 18.67 -23.43 -12.31
N GLN A 63 18.94 -24.73 -12.58
CA GLN A 63 18.04 -25.83 -12.22
C GLN A 63 17.92 -26.05 -10.70
N LYS A 64 18.88 -25.57 -9.91
CA LYS A 64 18.87 -25.64 -8.45
C LYS A 64 18.22 -24.44 -7.78
N LEU A 65 17.93 -23.37 -8.54
CA LEU A 65 17.25 -22.22 -8.01
C LEU A 65 15.81 -22.57 -7.61
N ARG A 66 15.50 -22.35 -6.35
CA ARG A 66 14.14 -22.50 -5.85
C ARG A 66 13.28 -21.36 -6.36
N PRO A 67 11.99 -21.60 -6.66
CA PRO A 67 11.08 -20.53 -7.04
C PRO A 67 10.66 -19.69 -5.84
N ILE A 68 10.33 -18.41 -6.10
CA ILE A 68 9.58 -17.59 -5.18
C ILE A 68 8.22 -18.25 -4.93
N ALA A 69 7.80 -18.31 -3.67
CA ALA A 69 6.55 -18.99 -3.31
C ALA A 69 5.34 -18.08 -3.48
N ALA A 70 5.46 -16.79 -3.14
CA ALA A 70 4.40 -15.78 -3.29
C ALA A 70 4.98 -14.36 -3.26
N VAL A 71 4.31 -13.43 -3.91
CA VAL A 71 4.43 -11.99 -3.68
C VAL A 71 3.45 -11.62 -2.58
N LEU A 72 3.89 -10.84 -1.60
CA LEU A 72 3.12 -10.56 -0.39
C LEU A 72 2.30 -9.27 -0.47
N ASP A 73 2.67 -8.36 -1.37
CA ASP A 73 2.01 -7.07 -1.55
C ASP A 73 1.74 -6.83 -3.04
N ASP A 74 0.67 -6.14 -3.36
CA ASP A 74 0.28 -5.79 -4.73
C ASP A 74 1.19 -4.71 -5.36
N TYR A 75 2.15 -4.18 -4.61
CA TYR A 75 3.08 -3.13 -5.01
C TYR A 75 4.44 -3.34 -4.34
N PRO A 76 5.54 -2.79 -4.90
CA PRO A 76 6.84 -2.83 -4.24
C PRO A 76 6.80 -2.15 -2.88
N ALA A 77 7.08 -2.91 -1.82
CA ALA A 77 7.04 -2.40 -0.44
C ALA A 77 8.16 -1.39 -0.15
N LEU A 78 9.26 -1.48 -0.89
CA LEU A 78 10.43 -0.59 -0.77
C LEU A 78 10.71 0.12 -2.09
N LEU A 79 10.72 1.44 -2.05
CA LEU A 79 11.15 2.25 -3.20
C LEU A 79 12.67 2.11 -3.42
N PRO A 80 13.17 2.32 -4.66
CA PRO A 80 14.60 2.22 -4.97
C PRO A 80 15.49 3.10 -4.07
N GLN A 81 15.00 4.29 -3.71
CA GLN A 81 15.71 5.22 -2.82
C GLN A 81 15.89 4.64 -1.40
N LEU A 82 14.87 3.94 -0.89
CA LEU A 82 14.91 3.28 0.42
C LEU A 82 15.88 2.09 0.41
N LEU A 83 15.96 1.35 -0.69
CA LEU A 83 16.94 0.28 -0.85
C LEU A 83 18.38 0.83 -0.86
N THR A 84 18.59 1.96 -1.53
CA THR A 84 19.90 2.65 -1.54
C THR A 84 20.26 3.13 -0.14
N LEU A 85 19.35 3.80 0.55
CA LEU A 85 19.54 4.27 1.92
C LEU A 85 19.82 3.12 2.88
N ALA A 86 19.08 2.01 2.77
CA ALA A 86 19.30 0.84 3.62
C ALA A 86 20.71 0.26 3.45
N ARG A 87 21.24 0.21 2.22
CA ARG A 87 22.60 -0.24 1.95
C ARG A 87 23.65 0.71 2.57
N GLN A 88 23.48 2.01 2.38
CA GLN A 88 24.38 3.01 2.98
C GLN A 88 24.41 2.90 4.49
N LEU A 89 23.24 2.81 5.13
CA LEU A 89 23.17 2.64 6.59
C LEU A 89 23.81 1.34 7.06
N ALA A 90 23.64 0.24 6.33
CA ALA A 90 24.26 -1.04 6.67
C ALA A 90 25.79 -0.96 6.59
N GLU A 91 26.33 -0.32 5.56
CA GLU A 91 27.77 -0.12 5.37
C GLU A 91 28.37 0.82 6.42
N GLU A 92 27.75 1.98 6.64
CA GLU A 92 28.26 2.99 7.59
C GLU A 92 28.20 2.52 9.04
N ASN A 93 27.17 1.75 9.40
CA ASN A 93 26.98 1.29 10.79
C ASN A 93 27.45 -0.15 11.01
N HIS A 94 28.01 -0.80 10.01
CA HIS A 94 28.49 -2.20 10.08
C HIS A 94 27.41 -3.17 10.62
N CYS A 95 26.16 -2.97 10.21
CA CYS A 95 25.03 -3.79 10.64
C CYS A 95 24.43 -4.59 9.46
N PRO A 96 23.69 -5.68 9.74
CA PRO A 96 23.06 -6.49 8.70
C PRO A 96 22.11 -5.67 7.83
N LEU A 97 22.15 -5.90 6.49
CA LEU A 97 21.25 -5.26 5.54
C LEU A 97 19.78 -5.62 5.82
N SER A 98 19.52 -6.83 6.31
CA SER A 98 18.18 -7.25 6.74
C SER A 98 17.61 -6.36 7.85
N GLU A 99 18.43 -5.88 8.77
CA GLU A 99 18.00 -4.97 9.83
C GLU A 99 17.67 -3.58 9.29
N THR A 100 18.55 -3.02 8.44
CA THR A 100 18.29 -1.71 7.84
C THR A 100 17.06 -1.71 6.93
N LEU A 101 16.85 -2.77 6.16
CA LEU A 101 15.61 -2.93 5.36
C LEU A 101 14.35 -2.96 6.25
N ARG A 102 14.44 -3.57 7.43
CA ARG A 102 13.34 -3.52 8.42
C ARG A 102 13.04 -2.11 8.91
N LEU A 103 14.03 -1.27 9.05
CA LEU A 103 13.83 0.13 9.48
C LEU A 103 13.09 0.95 8.42
N MET A 104 13.22 0.59 7.13
CA MET A 104 12.56 1.29 6.04
C MET A 104 11.05 1.05 6.01
N LEU A 105 10.55 0.03 6.70
CA LEU A 105 9.13 -0.35 6.71
C LEU A 105 8.54 -0.28 8.12
N PRO A 106 7.40 0.40 8.30
CA PRO A 106 6.63 0.33 9.54
C PRO A 106 6.30 -1.13 9.93
N ALA A 107 6.37 -1.44 11.22
CA ALA A 107 6.13 -2.80 11.71
C ALA A 107 4.78 -3.38 11.26
N ALA A 108 3.74 -2.53 11.18
CA ALA A 108 2.41 -2.94 10.72
C ALA A 108 2.38 -3.35 9.23
N MET A 109 3.22 -2.74 8.38
CA MET A 109 3.37 -3.16 6.97
C MET A 109 4.09 -4.50 6.86
N ARG A 110 5.13 -4.72 7.67
CA ARG A 110 5.87 -5.99 7.68
C ARG A 110 5.00 -7.18 8.08
N THR A 111 4.04 -6.98 8.97
CA THR A 111 3.13 -8.03 9.44
C THR A 111 1.90 -8.23 8.55
N GLY A 112 1.80 -7.53 7.40
CA GLY A 112 0.62 -7.59 6.53
C GLY A 112 -0.66 -7.03 7.14
N ARG A 113 -0.56 -6.31 8.28
CA ARG A 113 -1.72 -5.73 8.98
C ARG A 113 -2.22 -4.43 8.35
N ILE A 114 -1.38 -3.77 7.56
CA ILE A 114 -1.80 -2.60 6.78
C ILE A 114 -2.20 -3.10 5.40
N GLN A 115 -3.51 -3.17 5.19
CA GLN A 115 -4.08 -3.22 3.86
C GLN A 115 -4.51 -1.80 3.49
N MET A 116 -4.29 -1.40 2.23
CA MET A 116 -4.88 -0.17 1.74
C MET A 116 -6.39 -0.23 1.92
N LYS A 117 -6.95 0.78 2.59
CA LYS A 117 -8.39 0.83 2.78
C LYS A 117 -9.04 1.04 1.42
N LYS A 118 -9.70 0.02 0.92
CA LYS A 118 -10.55 0.11 -0.26
C LYS A 118 -11.92 0.55 0.17
N GLU A 119 -12.44 1.60 -0.44
CA GLU A 119 -13.82 2.02 -0.29
C GLU A 119 -14.58 1.65 -1.54
N LEU A 120 -15.75 1.04 -1.34
CA LEU A 120 -16.66 0.76 -2.44
C LEU A 120 -17.33 2.08 -2.84
N CYS A 121 -17.13 2.47 -4.10
CA CYS A 121 -17.68 3.68 -4.69
C CYS A 121 -18.70 3.33 -5.76
N ALA A 122 -19.72 4.16 -5.89
CA ALA A 122 -20.70 4.08 -6.94
C ALA A 122 -20.38 5.13 -8.01
N VAL A 123 -20.49 4.73 -9.28
CA VAL A 123 -20.28 5.60 -10.44
C VAL A 123 -21.44 5.42 -11.39
N LEU A 124 -21.90 6.51 -12.00
CA LEU A 124 -22.89 6.44 -13.07
C LEU A 124 -22.32 5.76 -14.31
N CYS A 125 -23.08 4.86 -14.93
CA CYS A 125 -22.63 4.21 -16.16
C CYS A 125 -22.50 5.23 -17.30
N PRO A 126 -21.50 5.07 -18.20
CA PRO A 126 -21.32 5.98 -19.34
C PRO A 126 -22.58 6.04 -20.21
N GLY A 127 -22.98 7.25 -20.61
CA GLY A 127 -24.13 7.48 -21.49
C GLY A 127 -25.49 7.50 -20.78
N VAL A 128 -25.55 7.32 -19.46
CA VAL A 128 -26.78 7.41 -18.67
C VAL A 128 -27.07 8.86 -18.32
N ASP A 129 -28.26 9.35 -18.62
CA ASP A 129 -28.74 10.66 -18.18
C ASP A 129 -29.36 10.51 -16.78
N ALA A 130 -28.63 10.94 -15.77
CA ALA A 130 -29.02 10.81 -14.37
C ALA A 130 -30.35 11.51 -14.03
N GLU A 131 -30.60 12.71 -14.60
CA GLU A 131 -31.83 13.46 -14.33
C GLU A 131 -33.03 12.79 -14.97
N LYS A 132 -32.94 12.37 -16.23
CA LYS A 132 -34.02 11.68 -16.96
C LYS A 132 -34.39 10.38 -16.26
N GLU A 133 -33.40 9.57 -15.88
CA GLU A 133 -33.63 8.30 -15.18
C GLU A 133 -34.19 8.52 -13.77
N ALA A 134 -33.70 9.56 -13.04
CA ALA A 134 -34.25 9.92 -11.74
C ALA A 134 -35.71 10.33 -11.82
N ASP A 135 -36.09 11.10 -12.83
CA ASP A 135 -37.48 11.53 -13.03
C ASP A 135 -38.43 10.37 -13.41
N ALA A 136 -37.91 9.34 -14.08
CA ALA A 136 -38.65 8.10 -14.35
C ALA A 136 -38.93 7.29 -13.05
N LEU A 137 -38.10 7.44 -12.03
CA LEU A 137 -38.18 6.69 -10.76
C LEU A 137 -39.05 7.37 -9.68
N ARG A 138 -40.16 8.01 -10.07
CA ARG A 138 -41.09 8.73 -9.16
C ARG A 138 -41.57 7.90 -7.96
N ARG A 139 -41.69 6.60 -8.08
CA ARG A 139 -42.11 5.68 -7.00
C ARG A 139 -40.97 5.16 -6.14
N ALA A 140 -39.72 5.54 -6.44
CA ALA A 140 -38.54 5.10 -5.72
C ALA A 140 -37.60 6.30 -5.40
N PRO A 141 -38.03 7.22 -4.50
CA PRO A 141 -37.34 8.49 -4.26
C PRO A 141 -35.90 8.34 -3.84
N LYS A 142 -35.54 7.26 -3.10
CA LYS A 142 -34.16 7.00 -2.69
C LYS A 142 -33.25 6.69 -3.90
N ARG A 143 -33.75 5.91 -4.89
CA ARG A 143 -33.01 5.59 -6.11
C ARG A 143 -32.81 6.85 -6.98
N ALA A 144 -33.88 7.65 -7.13
CA ALA A 144 -33.82 8.91 -7.84
C ALA A 144 -32.79 9.88 -7.20
N MET A 145 -32.75 9.95 -5.87
CA MET A 145 -31.79 10.78 -5.14
C MET A 145 -30.35 10.30 -5.36
N VAL A 146 -30.09 8.98 -5.32
CA VAL A 146 -28.77 8.41 -5.61
C VAL A 146 -28.32 8.78 -7.03
N LEU A 147 -29.17 8.64 -8.06
CA LEU A 147 -28.82 9.02 -9.43
C LEU A 147 -28.47 10.50 -9.56
N ARG A 148 -29.23 11.38 -8.90
CA ARG A 148 -28.92 12.83 -8.90
C ARG A 148 -27.61 13.16 -8.20
N LEU A 149 -27.23 12.42 -7.16
CA LEU A 149 -25.95 12.58 -6.49
C LEU A 149 -24.77 12.12 -7.37
N LEU A 150 -24.98 11.14 -8.23
CA LEU A 150 -23.97 10.59 -9.14
C LEU A 150 -23.91 11.29 -10.52
N LYS A 151 -24.65 12.38 -10.71
CA LYS A 151 -24.77 13.07 -12.01
C LYS A 151 -23.46 13.67 -12.53
N ASP A 152 -22.50 13.92 -11.65
CA ASP A 152 -21.18 14.42 -12.00
C ASP A 152 -20.26 13.36 -12.64
N GLY A 153 -20.71 12.10 -12.67
CA GLY A 153 -19.95 10.96 -13.21
C GLY A 153 -18.71 10.59 -12.40
N GLN A 154 -18.53 11.17 -11.21
CA GLN A 154 -17.40 10.88 -10.33
C GLN A 154 -17.72 9.71 -9.40
N PRO A 155 -16.68 8.96 -8.95
CA PRO A 155 -16.85 7.91 -7.96
C PRO A 155 -17.21 8.50 -6.58
N HIS A 156 -18.40 8.19 -6.08
CA HIS A 156 -18.86 8.57 -4.75
C HIS A 156 -18.78 7.38 -3.80
N GLY A 157 -18.09 7.55 -2.66
CA GLY A 157 -18.00 6.52 -1.62
C GLY A 157 -19.36 6.19 -1.00
N ILE A 158 -19.62 4.91 -0.73
CA ILE A 158 -20.87 4.51 -0.07
C ILE A 158 -21.03 5.19 1.29
N GLY A 159 -19.92 5.46 2.00
CA GLY A 159 -19.93 6.22 3.25
C GLY A 159 -20.51 7.62 3.08
N GLN A 160 -20.09 8.35 2.04
CA GLN A 160 -20.60 9.68 1.70
C GLN A 160 -22.09 9.64 1.32
N LEU A 161 -22.48 8.68 0.48
CA LEU A 161 -23.87 8.49 0.09
C LEU A 161 -24.77 8.16 1.29
N SER A 162 -24.26 7.45 2.29
CA SER A 162 -24.99 7.09 3.52
C SER A 162 -25.33 8.29 4.41
N GLN A 163 -24.60 9.39 4.29
CA GLN A 163 -24.90 10.64 4.99
C GLN A 163 -26.10 11.37 4.40
N LEU A 164 -26.35 11.18 3.10
CA LEU A 164 -27.38 11.88 2.36
C LEU A 164 -28.62 11.01 2.09
N VAL A 165 -28.45 9.70 1.97
CA VAL A 165 -29.51 8.74 1.66
C VAL A 165 -29.48 7.62 2.69
N SER A 166 -30.57 7.39 3.38
CA SER A 166 -30.68 6.29 4.33
C SER A 166 -30.62 4.94 3.61
N ASN A 167 -29.65 4.10 4.00
CA ASN A 167 -29.41 2.76 3.45
C ASN A 167 -29.24 2.74 1.90
N PRO A 168 -28.17 3.41 1.36
CA PRO A 168 -28.00 3.52 -0.09
C PRO A 168 -27.67 2.19 -0.78
N ARG A 169 -27.24 1.16 -0.04
CA ARG A 169 -26.84 -0.14 -0.61
C ARG A 169 -27.94 -0.82 -1.40
N ASP A 170 -29.17 -0.82 -0.90
CA ASP A 170 -30.31 -1.44 -1.60
C ASP A 170 -30.68 -0.66 -2.87
N ALA A 171 -30.60 0.67 -2.80
CA ALA A 171 -30.80 1.53 -3.97
C ALA A 171 -29.74 1.29 -5.03
N LEU A 172 -28.45 1.22 -4.62
CA LEU A 172 -27.32 0.97 -5.52
C LEU A 172 -27.37 -0.41 -6.16
N LYS A 173 -27.74 -1.45 -5.39
CA LYS A 173 -27.93 -2.79 -5.93
C LYS A 173 -28.98 -2.80 -7.04
N ALA A 174 -30.16 -2.22 -6.78
CA ALA A 174 -31.24 -2.18 -7.76
C ALA A 174 -30.90 -1.32 -9.00
N LEU A 175 -30.15 -0.23 -8.84
CA LEU A 175 -29.67 0.60 -9.96
C LEU A 175 -28.57 -0.13 -10.75
N GLY A 176 -27.72 -0.92 -10.07
CA GLY A 176 -26.72 -1.78 -10.71
C GLY A 176 -27.37 -2.89 -11.56
N GLU A 177 -28.42 -3.54 -11.06
CA GLU A 177 -29.20 -4.54 -11.81
C GLU A 177 -29.89 -3.95 -13.07
N GLN A 178 -30.18 -2.64 -13.05
CA GLN A 178 -30.70 -1.89 -14.19
C GLN A 178 -29.61 -1.35 -15.14
N GLY A 179 -28.32 -1.56 -14.81
CA GLY A 179 -27.20 -1.08 -15.61
C GLY A 179 -27.00 0.44 -15.56
N LEU A 180 -27.60 1.14 -14.60
CA LEU A 180 -27.51 2.59 -14.45
C LEU A 180 -26.28 3.02 -13.64
N VAL A 181 -25.83 2.19 -12.71
CA VAL A 181 -24.72 2.45 -11.79
C VAL A 181 -23.77 1.26 -11.74
N THR A 182 -22.48 1.53 -11.70
CA THR A 182 -21.43 0.51 -11.49
C THR A 182 -20.78 0.73 -10.13
N LEU A 183 -20.51 -0.36 -9.43
CA LEU A 183 -19.73 -0.33 -8.17
C LEU A 183 -18.26 -0.59 -8.49
N THR A 184 -17.39 0.29 -8.06
CA THR A 184 -15.92 0.18 -8.20
C THR A 184 -15.24 0.31 -6.85
N GLU A 185 -14.14 -0.39 -6.66
CA GLU A 185 -13.29 -0.19 -5.48
C GLU A 185 -12.30 0.94 -5.75
N LYS A 186 -12.27 1.93 -4.87
CA LYS A 186 -11.28 3.02 -4.89
C LYS A 186 -10.42 2.95 -3.63
N GLU A 187 -9.12 3.08 -3.81
CA GLU A 187 -8.20 3.23 -2.69
C GLU A 187 -8.40 4.57 -2.01
N VAL A 188 -8.59 4.52 -0.69
CA VAL A 188 -8.77 5.71 0.12
C VAL A 188 -7.57 5.88 1.03
N PHE A 189 -6.82 6.96 0.83
CA PHE A 189 -5.80 7.37 1.78
C PHE A 189 -6.49 7.82 3.08
N ARG A 190 -5.98 7.34 4.21
CA ARG A 190 -6.38 7.90 5.50
C ARG A 190 -5.80 9.31 5.59
N ALA A 191 -6.58 10.32 5.24
CA ALA A 191 -6.22 11.68 5.63
C ALA A 191 -6.30 11.77 7.17
N PRO A 192 -5.31 12.35 7.85
CA PRO A 192 -5.52 12.75 9.24
C PRO A 192 -6.74 13.66 9.29
N ASP A 193 -7.54 13.56 10.35
CA ASP A 193 -8.72 14.41 10.55
C ASP A 193 -8.29 15.88 10.42
N THR A 194 -8.56 16.45 9.25
CA THR A 194 -8.23 17.84 8.91
C THR A 194 -9.19 18.84 9.63
N GLU A 195 -10.19 18.33 10.33
CA GLU A 195 -11.15 19.17 11.08
C GLU A 195 -10.62 19.65 12.43
N LEU A 196 -9.52 19.09 12.92
CA LEU A 196 -8.81 19.65 14.07
C LEU A 196 -7.75 20.61 13.50
N GLU A 197 -8.13 21.88 13.25
CA GLU A 197 -7.13 22.94 13.27
C GLU A 197 -6.42 22.83 14.64
N PRO A 198 -5.11 22.48 14.66
CA PRO A 198 -4.41 22.44 15.93
C PRO A 198 -4.53 23.83 16.53
N ALA A 199 -5.21 23.93 17.67
CA ALA A 199 -5.24 25.17 18.41
C ALA A 199 -3.78 25.64 18.51
N ARG A 200 -3.48 26.82 17.99
CA ARG A 200 -2.15 27.43 18.10
C ARG A 200 -1.85 27.56 19.59
N THR A 201 -1.22 26.56 20.16
CA THR A 201 -0.73 26.63 21.53
C THR A 201 0.46 27.56 21.51
N VAL A 202 0.36 28.63 22.27
CA VAL A 202 1.52 29.46 22.55
C VAL A 202 2.52 28.62 23.31
N ALA A 203 3.75 28.57 22.83
CA ALA A 203 4.81 27.81 23.52
C ALA A 203 4.90 28.27 24.98
N PRO A 204 4.97 27.39 25.97
CA PRO A 204 5.15 27.74 27.35
C PRO A 204 6.44 28.57 27.50
N PRO A 205 6.49 29.56 28.43
CA PRO A 205 7.73 30.28 28.69
C PRO A 205 8.82 29.31 29.14
N LEU A 206 10.04 29.56 28.72
CA LEU A 206 11.21 28.79 29.16
C LEU A 206 11.34 28.88 30.69
N THR A 207 11.69 27.79 31.32
CA THR A 207 12.13 27.79 32.73
C THR A 207 13.44 28.56 32.87
N ASP A 208 13.79 28.96 34.08
CA ASP A 208 15.02 29.73 34.31
C ASP A 208 16.25 28.93 33.88
N ASP A 209 16.31 27.62 34.17
CA ASP A 209 17.40 26.73 33.77
C ASP A 209 17.47 26.60 32.23
N GLN A 210 16.35 26.53 31.55
CA GLN A 210 16.31 26.47 30.08
C GLN A 210 16.78 27.78 29.44
N ARG A 211 16.48 28.90 30.06
CA ARG A 211 16.92 30.24 29.62
C ARG A 211 18.43 30.37 29.82
N GLU A 212 18.96 30.00 31.00
CA GLU A 212 20.38 30.01 31.26
C GLU A 212 21.16 29.11 30.30
N ALA A 213 20.65 27.90 30.03
CA ALA A 213 21.23 27.01 29.04
C ALA A 213 21.26 27.63 27.65
N LEU A 214 20.15 28.24 27.20
CA LEU A 214 20.06 28.90 25.90
C LEU A 214 21.05 30.07 25.79
N ASP A 215 21.09 30.92 26.82
CA ASP A 215 21.98 32.09 26.87
C ASP A 215 23.47 31.68 26.86
N SER A 216 23.79 30.48 27.37
CA SER A 216 25.17 29.92 27.32
C SER A 216 25.57 29.36 25.97
N MET A 217 24.62 29.13 25.05
CA MET A 217 24.85 28.57 23.70
C MET A 217 24.95 29.66 22.62
N ILE A 218 24.55 30.90 22.90
CA ILE A 218 24.60 32.07 22.03
C ILE A 218 25.80 32.92 22.33
#